data_7cfc6ca93a4bc4735258d45b92444cf0
#
_entry.id   7cfc6ca93a4bc4735258d45b92444cf0
#
_cell.length_a   1.000
_cell.length_b   1.000
_cell.length_c   1.000
_cell.angle_alpha   90.00
_cell.angle_beta   90.00
_cell.angle_gamma   90.00
#
_symmetry.space_group_name_H-M   'P 1'
#
loop_
_entity.id
_entity.type
_entity.pdbx_description
1 polymer ?
#
loop_
_entity_poly.entity_id
_entity_poly.type
_entity_poly.pdbx_seq_one_letter_code
_entity_poly.pdbx_strand_id
1 'polypeptide(L)'
;PNEKFTLLNGIKISFINLPGHYFEMVGILCENDNKKVLFASDGIFGRKNIGKYWIPFLYDVKEFKNSLDTISSLNADFCIPGHGEPTSQIEETVELNKIAIISNEQCILEALKYKEQTQEDILKYVADKNEINLHIAQYMLIGCTIKAYLTFLYNEGKISYHIKENKMYWFKTES
;
A
#
# COMPACT_ATOMS: atom_id res chain seq x y z
N PRO A 1 3.59 -2.78 -19.66
CA PRO A 1 2.96 -2.81 -20.98
C PRO A 1 2.40 -1.45 -21.30
N ASN A 2 3.01 -0.78 -22.33
CA ASN A 2 2.58 0.57 -22.77
C ASN A 2 1.69 0.45 -24.02
N GLU A 3 0.87 -0.58 -24.09
CA GLU A 3 -0.02 -0.75 -25.23
C GLU A 3 -1.22 0.17 -25.08
N LYS A 4 -1.50 0.92 -26.16
CA LYS A 4 -2.67 1.80 -26.26
C LYS A 4 -3.59 1.25 -27.33
N PHE A 5 -4.86 1.13 -26.99
CA PHE A 5 -5.90 0.68 -27.90
C PHE A 5 -6.92 1.80 -28.12
N THR A 6 -7.45 1.91 -29.32
CA THR A 6 -8.58 2.81 -29.59
C THR A 6 -9.77 1.95 -29.97
N LEU A 7 -10.87 2.10 -29.24
CA LEU A 7 -12.14 1.44 -29.54
C LEU A 7 -12.85 2.14 -30.72
N LEU A 8 -13.80 1.43 -31.33
CA LEU A 8 -14.57 1.96 -32.49
C LEU A 8 -15.31 3.27 -32.20
N ASN A 9 -15.63 3.55 -30.92
CA ASN A 9 -16.27 4.80 -30.48
C ASN A 9 -15.27 5.92 -30.12
N GLY A 10 -13.98 5.74 -30.44
CA GLY A 10 -12.94 6.74 -30.20
C GLY A 10 -12.36 6.75 -28.77
N ILE A 11 -12.80 5.88 -27.87
CA ILE A 11 -12.21 5.77 -26.53
C ILE A 11 -10.83 5.12 -26.64
N LYS A 12 -9.82 5.78 -26.09
CA LYS A 12 -8.46 5.27 -25.94
C LYS A 12 -8.35 4.53 -24.62
N ILE A 13 -7.75 3.35 -24.66
CA ILE A 13 -7.47 2.53 -23.47
C ILE A 13 -5.96 2.36 -23.33
N SER A 14 -5.45 2.60 -22.12
CA SER A 14 -4.06 2.37 -21.75
C SER A 14 -3.98 1.52 -20.49
N PHE A 15 -3.03 0.58 -20.46
CA PHE A 15 -2.72 -0.18 -19.26
C PHE A 15 -1.64 0.55 -18.47
N ILE A 16 -1.87 0.74 -17.19
CA ILE A 16 -1.00 1.45 -16.26
C ILE A 16 -0.49 0.47 -15.21
N ASN A 17 0.84 0.30 -15.11
CA ASN A 17 1.42 -0.52 -14.04
C ASN A 17 1.23 0.18 -12.70
N LEU A 18 0.60 -0.53 -11.75
CA LEU A 18 0.32 -0.06 -10.39
C LEU A 18 0.73 -1.13 -9.36
N PRO A 19 2.01 -1.57 -9.35
CA PRO A 19 2.48 -2.58 -8.41
C PRO A 19 2.43 -2.09 -6.97
N GLY A 20 2.51 -3.02 -6.02
CA GLY A 20 2.62 -2.72 -4.59
C GLY A 20 1.59 -3.44 -3.73
N HIS A 21 0.30 -3.37 -4.06
CA HIS A 21 -0.67 -4.30 -3.47
C HIS A 21 -0.38 -5.73 -3.92
N TYR A 22 -0.15 -5.91 -5.22
CA TYR A 22 0.39 -7.13 -5.81
C TYR A 22 1.48 -6.79 -6.85
N PHE A 23 2.40 -7.72 -7.19
CA PHE A 23 3.60 -7.42 -7.96
C PHE A 23 3.34 -7.03 -9.42
N GLU A 24 2.32 -7.56 -10.08
CA GLU A 24 1.97 -7.26 -11.49
C GLU A 24 0.60 -6.60 -11.62
N MET A 25 0.22 -5.79 -10.65
CA MET A 25 -1.07 -5.12 -10.69
C MET A 25 -1.12 -4.08 -11.80
N VAL A 26 -2.24 -4.04 -12.50
CA VAL A 26 -2.50 -3.14 -13.62
C VAL A 26 -3.79 -2.37 -13.39
N GLY A 27 -3.74 -1.06 -13.60
CA GLY A 27 -4.89 -0.20 -13.78
C GLY A 27 -5.22 -0.02 -15.27
N ILE A 28 -6.42 0.46 -15.56
CA ILE A 28 -6.89 0.77 -16.91
C ILE A 28 -7.27 2.25 -16.95
N LEU A 29 -6.61 3.02 -17.82
CA LEU A 29 -6.97 4.40 -18.11
C LEU A 29 -7.80 4.45 -19.39
N CYS A 30 -9.03 4.94 -19.28
CA CYS A 30 -9.94 5.21 -20.38
C CYS A 30 -9.99 6.70 -20.64
N GLU A 31 -9.71 7.11 -21.89
CA GLU A 31 -9.67 8.51 -22.30
C GLU A 31 -10.53 8.74 -23.54
N ASN A 32 -11.24 9.85 -23.55
CA ASN A 32 -11.81 10.45 -24.74
C ASN A 32 -11.49 11.95 -24.75
N ASP A 33 -11.97 12.70 -25.74
CA ASP A 33 -11.66 14.15 -25.90
C ASP A 33 -12.06 15.01 -24.67
N ASN A 34 -12.94 14.52 -23.82
CA ASN A 34 -13.54 15.28 -22.72
C ASN A 34 -13.23 14.72 -21.32
N LYS A 35 -12.87 13.46 -21.21
CA LYS A 35 -12.79 12.77 -19.91
C LYS A 35 -11.69 11.70 -19.87
N LYS A 36 -11.04 11.62 -18.68
CA LYS A 36 -10.11 10.57 -18.30
C LYS A 36 -10.63 9.84 -17.08
N VAL A 37 -10.80 8.53 -17.16
CA VAL A 37 -11.25 7.69 -16.03
C VAL A 37 -10.23 6.60 -15.80
N LEU A 38 -9.69 6.53 -14.60
CA LEU A 38 -8.76 5.49 -14.16
C LEU A 38 -9.51 4.42 -13.35
N PHE A 39 -9.47 3.19 -13.83
CA PHE A 39 -9.81 2.00 -13.04
C PHE A 39 -8.52 1.51 -12.37
N ALA A 40 -8.33 1.85 -11.11
CA ALA A 40 -7.04 1.69 -10.43
C ALA A 40 -6.86 0.31 -9.76
N SER A 41 -7.88 -0.56 -9.78
CA SER A 41 -7.87 -1.79 -8.98
C SER A 41 -7.48 -1.47 -7.52
N ASP A 42 -6.65 -2.29 -6.87
CA ASP A 42 -6.15 -2.03 -5.52
C ASP A 42 -4.81 -1.25 -5.50
N GLY A 43 -4.51 -0.52 -6.60
CA GLY A 43 -3.39 0.42 -6.64
C GLY A 43 -3.62 1.68 -5.80
N ILE A 44 -4.85 1.90 -5.32
CA ILE A 44 -5.25 2.95 -4.37
C ILE A 44 -6.47 2.48 -3.58
N PHE A 45 -6.53 2.81 -2.30
CA PHE A 45 -7.67 2.51 -1.44
C PHE A 45 -8.57 3.73 -1.30
N GLY A 46 -9.88 3.51 -1.45
CA GLY A 46 -10.87 4.57 -1.25
C GLY A 46 -10.91 5.04 0.22
N ARG A 47 -11.27 6.30 0.43
CA ARG A 47 -11.28 7.00 1.74
C ARG A 47 -11.95 6.18 2.87
N LYS A 48 -13.11 5.59 2.61
CA LYS A 48 -13.85 4.78 3.61
C LYS A 48 -13.07 3.51 4.01
N ASN A 49 -12.27 2.96 3.11
CA ASN A 49 -11.53 1.72 3.36
C ASN A 49 -10.25 1.98 4.14
N ILE A 50 -9.58 3.11 3.94
CA ILE A 50 -8.42 3.52 4.74
C ILE A 50 -8.81 3.64 6.22
N GLY A 51 -9.99 4.19 6.54
CA GLY A 51 -10.47 4.29 7.91
C GLY A 51 -10.99 2.97 8.49
N LYS A 52 -11.38 1.99 7.65
CA LYS A 52 -11.94 0.70 8.08
C LYS A 52 -10.88 -0.37 8.30
N TYR A 53 -9.88 -0.39 7.45
CA TYR A 53 -8.79 -1.37 7.51
C TYR A 53 -7.50 -0.62 7.86
N TRP A 54 -7.07 -0.78 9.10
CA TRP A 54 -5.88 -0.08 9.61
C TRP A 54 -4.63 -0.35 8.76
N ILE A 55 -4.40 -1.60 8.37
CA ILE A 55 -3.37 -2.01 7.40
C ILE A 55 -4.02 -2.76 6.24
N PRO A 56 -4.20 -2.15 5.06
CA PRO A 56 -4.54 -2.90 3.86
C PRO A 56 -3.37 -3.80 3.46
N PHE A 57 -3.68 -4.92 2.80
CA PHE A 57 -2.66 -5.82 2.30
C PHE A 57 -1.73 -5.09 1.32
N LEU A 58 -0.42 -5.19 1.54
CA LEU A 58 0.62 -4.72 0.63
C LEU A 58 1.70 -5.79 0.49
N TYR A 59 2.08 -6.08 -0.75
CA TYR A 59 3.21 -6.93 -1.07
C TYR A 59 4.53 -6.14 -1.05
N ASP A 60 4.52 -4.91 -1.58
CA ASP A 60 5.68 -4.01 -1.63
C ASP A 60 5.26 -2.56 -1.33
N VAL A 61 5.75 -2.03 -0.21
CA VAL A 61 5.41 -0.67 0.25
C VAL A 61 6.00 0.39 -0.66
N LYS A 62 7.24 0.21 -1.16
CA LYS A 62 7.89 1.18 -2.04
C LYS A 62 7.17 1.28 -3.37
N GLU A 63 6.86 0.13 -3.97
CA GLU A 63 6.15 0.11 -5.25
C GLU A 63 4.73 0.65 -5.11
N PHE A 64 4.06 0.44 -3.98
CA PHE A 64 2.75 1.03 -3.74
C PHE A 64 2.82 2.57 -3.65
N LYS A 65 3.85 3.13 -2.99
CA LYS A 65 4.10 4.58 -2.98
C LYS A 65 4.34 5.12 -4.40
N ASN A 66 5.15 4.44 -5.21
CA ASN A 66 5.39 4.79 -6.61
C ASN A 66 4.10 4.75 -7.45
N SER A 67 3.23 3.78 -7.20
CA SER A 67 1.93 3.65 -7.85
C SER A 67 0.99 4.81 -7.49
N LEU A 68 0.99 5.27 -6.24
CA LEU A 68 0.24 6.46 -5.83
C LEU A 68 0.74 7.72 -6.56
N ASP A 69 2.07 7.89 -6.70
CA ASP A 69 2.65 9.01 -7.47
C ASP A 69 2.28 8.91 -8.96
N THR A 70 2.27 7.70 -9.51
CA THR A 70 1.82 7.45 -10.88
C THR A 70 0.36 7.85 -11.05
N ILE A 71 -0.55 7.43 -10.16
CA ILE A 71 -1.98 7.78 -10.19
C ILE A 71 -2.17 9.28 -10.18
N SER A 72 -1.49 10.01 -9.29
CA SER A 72 -1.49 11.47 -9.24
C SER A 72 -1.08 12.10 -10.57
N SER A 73 0.01 11.61 -11.18
CA SER A 73 0.56 12.16 -12.43
C SER A 73 -0.33 11.97 -13.68
N LEU A 74 -1.28 11.04 -13.65
CA LEU A 74 -2.18 10.77 -14.78
C LEU A 74 -3.17 11.90 -15.04
N ASN A 75 -3.42 12.78 -14.06
CA ASN A 75 -4.41 13.87 -14.15
C ASN A 75 -5.77 13.36 -14.66
N ALA A 76 -6.24 12.23 -14.09
CA ALA A 76 -7.54 11.69 -14.42
C ALA A 76 -8.66 12.51 -13.77
N ASP A 77 -9.83 12.60 -14.43
CA ASP A 77 -11.01 13.28 -13.85
C ASP A 77 -11.68 12.43 -12.77
N PHE A 78 -11.60 11.10 -12.90
CA PHE A 78 -12.18 10.14 -11.96
C PHE A 78 -11.23 8.96 -11.76
N CYS A 79 -11.19 8.47 -10.51
CA CYS A 79 -10.53 7.23 -10.15
C CYS A 79 -11.56 6.27 -9.54
N ILE A 80 -11.52 5.03 -10.00
CA ILE A 80 -12.36 3.93 -9.51
C ILE A 80 -11.42 2.90 -8.87
N PRO A 81 -11.30 2.88 -7.53
CA PRO A 81 -10.52 1.88 -6.81
C PRO A 81 -11.23 0.51 -6.85
N GLY A 82 -10.48 -0.58 -6.68
CA GLY A 82 -11.05 -1.93 -6.55
C GLY A 82 -11.94 -2.06 -5.32
N HIS A 83 -11.56 -1.38 -4.24
CA HIS A 83 -12.33 -1.28 -3.01
C HIS A 83 -12.58 0.19 -2.66
N GLY A 84 -13.84 0.61 -2.66
CA GLY A 84 -14.28 1.96 -2.32
C GLY A 84 -15.16 2.62 -3.38
N GLU A 85 -15.56 3.85 -3.12
CA GLU A 85 -16.39 4.64 -4.02
C GLU A 85 -15.53 5.30 -5.10
N PRO A 86 -16.05 5.44 -6.34
CA PRO A 86 -15.43 6.29 -7.34
C PRO A 86 -15.23 7.71 -6.81
N THR A 87 -14.10 8.35 -7.15
CA THR A 87 -13.78 9.69 -6.67
C THR A 87 -13.23 10.59 -7.78
N SER A 88 -13.59 11.87 -7.74
CA SER A 88 -12.92 12.94 -8.48
C SER A 88 -11.87 13.67 -7.63
N GLN A 89 -11.78 13.37 -6.33
CA GLN A 89 -10.81 13.93 -5.39
C GLN A 89 -9.57 13.01 -5.32
N ILE A 90 -8.91 12.82 -6.47
CA ILE A 90 -7.83 11.84 -6.61
C ILE A 90 -6.66 12.23 -5.75
N GLU A 91 -6.18 13.48 -5.81
CA GLU A 91 -5.04 13.97 -5.03
C GLU A 91 -5.26 13.82 -3.53
N GLU A 92 -6.46 14.17 -3.05
CA GLU A 92 -6.80 14.01 -1.64
C GLU A 92 -6.80 12.52 -1.23
N THR A 93 -7.31 11.64 -2.11
CA THR A 93 -7.32 10.20 -1.86
C THR A 93 -5.90 9.61 -1.88
N VAL A 94 -5.04 10.06 -2.79
CA VAL A 94 -3.61 9.70 -2.84
C VAL A 94 -2.92 10.10 -1.54
N GLU A 95 -3.13 11.34 -1.08
CA GLU A 95 -2.51 11.84 0.14
C GLU A 95 -2.95 11.05 1.38
N LEU A 96 -4.25 10.70 1.49
CA LEU A 96 -4.74 9.84 2.57
C LEU A 96 -4.06 8.47 2.59
N ASN A 97 -3.82 7.86 1.41
CA ASN A 97 -3.08 6.60 1.31
C ASN A 97 -1.63 6.78 1.78
N LYS A 98 -0.95 7.87 1.38
CA LYS A 98 0.42 8.18 1.82
C LYS A 98 0.50 8.38 3.34
N ILE A 99 -0.44 9.12 3.93
CA ILE A 99 -0.54 9.31 5.38
C ILE A 99 -0.72 7.97 6.10
N ALA A 100 -1.57 7.08 5.59
CA ALA A 100 -1.76 5.74 6.16
C ALA A 100 -0.47 4.92 6.13
N ILE A 101 0.29 4.96 5.03
CA ILE A 101 1.60 4.29 4.94
C ILE A 101 2.56 4.82 6.01
N ILE A 102 2.70 6.15 6.14
CA ILE A 102 3.58 6.78 7.13
C ILE A 102 3.16 6.41 8.54
N SER A 103 1.86 6.39 8.84
CA SER A 103 1.35 5.98 10.15
C SER A 103 1.71 4.54 10.48
N ASN A 104 1.62 3.63 9.51
CA ASN A 104 1.99 2.24 9.67
C ASN A 104 3.51 2.06 9.87
N GLU A 105 4.35 2.79 9.12
CA GLU A 105 5.80 2.83 9.33
C GLU A 105 6.13 3.25 10.77
N GLN A 106 5.51 4.33 11.24
CA GLN A 106 5.72 4.85 12.60
C GLN A 106 5.31 3.83 13.66
N CYS A 107 4.17 3.18 13.49
CA CYS A 107 3.70 2.17 14.43
C CYS A 107 4.68 0.98 14.55
N ILE A 108 5.23 0.51 13.43
CA ILE A 108 6.24 -0.57 13.43
C ILE A 108 7.55 -0.10 14.09
N LEU A 109 8.00 1.12 13.78
CA LEU A 109 9.20 1.70 14.41
C LEU A 109 9.03 1.91 15.92
N GLU A 110 7.82 2.20 16.38
CA GLU A 110 7.50 2.27 17.82
C GLU A 110 7.57 0.90 18.50
N ALA A 111 7.10 -0.17 17.83
CA ALA A 111 7.25 -1.53 18.34
C ALA A 111 8.72 -1.90 18.61
N LEU A 112 9.64 -1.32 17.85
CA LEU A 112 11.09 -1.56 17.93
C LEU A 112 11.84 -0.54 18.80
N LYS A 113 11.13 0.38 19.50
CA LYS A 113 11.77 1.51 20.16
C LYS A 113 12.68 1.12 21.33
N TYR A 114 12.31 0.10 22.10
CA TYR A 114 12.97 -0.22 23.37
C TYR A 114 13.67 -1.57 23.38
N LYS A 115 13.35 -2.46 22.46
CA LYS A 115 13.93 -3.79 22.37
C LYS A 115 13.77 -4.37 20.97
N GLU A 116 14.63 -5.32 20.65
CA GLU A 116 14.46 -6.17 19.47
C GLU A 116 13.18 -7.01 19.57
N GLN A 117 12.55 -7.28 18.45
CA GLN A 117 11.29 -7.99 18.36
C GLN A 117 11.29 -8.98 17.20
N THR A 118 10.58 -10.09 17.37
CA THR A 118 10.23 -10.96 16.23
C THR A 118 9.10 -10.32 15.41
N GLN A 119 8.86 -10.84 14.21
CA GLN A 119 7.72 -10.39 13.40
C GLN A 119 6.39 -10.62 14.11
N GLU A 120 6.25 -11.72 14.82
CA GLU A 120 5.05 -12.07 15.59
C GLU A 120 4.82 -11.09 16.75
N ASP A 121 5.88 -10.65 17.42
CA ASP A 121 5.79 -9.63 18.48
C ASP A 121 5.36 -8.29 17.90
N ILE A 122 5.89 -7.92 16.72
CA ILE A 122 5.49 -6.69 16.00
C ILE A 122 4.02 -6.78 15.56
N LEU A 123 3.59 -7.92 15.01
CA LEU A 123 2.18 -8.14 14.63
C LEU A 123 1.27 -7.99 15.85
N LYS A 124 1.64 -8.60 16.97
CA LYS A 124 0.90 -8.46 18.22
C LYS A 124 0.82 -7.01 18.67
N TYR A 125 1.95 -6.29 18.69
CA TYR A 125 2.00 -4.87 19.08
C TYR A 125 1.07 -4.02 18.21
N VAL A 126 1.15 -4.21 16.90
CA VAL A 126 0.34 -3.51 15.92
C VAL A 126 -1.15 -3.79 16.12
N ALA A 127 -1.53 -5.04 16.35
CA ALA A 127 -2.91 -5.43 16.58
C ALA A 127 -3.44 -4.84 17.90
N ASP A 128 -2.70 -4.96 18.99
CA ASP A 128 -3.09 -4.43 20.31
C ASP A 128 -3.25 -2.91 20.27
N LYS A 129 -2.30 -2.19 19.63
CA LYS A 129 -2.33 -0.72 19.54
C LYS A 129 -3.54 -0.19 18.77
N ASN A 130 -4.03 -0.95 17.80
CA ASN A 130 -5.14 -0.57 16.94
C ASN A 130 -6.44 -1.32 17.27
N GLU A 131 -6.49 -1.97 18.42
CA GLU A 131 -7.66 -2.70 18.93
C GLU A 131 -8.21 -3.75 17.94
N ILE A 132 -7.28 -4.39 17.16
CA ILE A 132 -7.64 -5.39 16.17
C ILE A 132 -7.70 -6.76 16.83
N ASN A 133 -8.87 -7.39 16.83
CA ASN A 133 -9.04 -8.80 17.18
C ASN A 133 -8.74 -9.67 15.96
N LEU A 134 -7.52 -10.19 15.88
CA LEU A 134 -7.05 -10.98 14.75
C LEU A 134 -7.79 -12.32 14.65
N HIS A 135 -8.51 -12.53 13.56
CA HIS A 135 -8.89 -13.86 13.10
C HIS A 135 -7.88 -14.39 12.06
N ILE A 136 -7.96 -15.66 11.70
CA ILE A 136 -6.93 -16.33 10.88
C ILE A 136 -6.61 -15.58 9.57
N ALA A 137 -7.60 -15.08 8.85
CA ALA A 137 -7.36 -14.35 7.61
C ALA A 137 -6.63 -13.02 7.85
N GLN A 138 -7.03 -12.24 8.87
CA GLN A 138 -6.36 -11.00 9.26
C GLN A 138 -4.94 -11.27 9.76
N TYR A 139 -4.73 -12.32 10.57
CA TYR A 139 -3.40 -12.71 11.02
C TYR A 139 -2.45 -12.94 9.83
N MET A 140 -2.90 -13.67 8.82
CA MET A 140 -2.09 -13.96 7.63
C MET A 140 -1.86 -12.70 6.79
N LEU A 141 -2.91 -11.94 6.47
CA LEU A 141 -2.81 -10.76 5.60
C LEU A 141 -1.99 -9.64 6.25
N ILE A 142 -2.27 -9.29 7.51
CA ILE A 142 -1.52 -8.24 8.22
C ILE A 142 -0.08 -8.70 8.46
N GLY A 143 0.14 -9.98 8.81
CA GLY A 143 1.47 -10.55 8.97
C GLY A 143 2.31 -10.46 7.69
N CYS A 144 1.73 -10.72 6.52
CA CYS A 144 2.40 -10.52 5.23
C CYS A 144 2.72 -9.04 4.98
N THR A 145 1.78 -8.14 5.28
CA THR A 145 2.00 -6.69 5.12
C THR A 145 3.10 -6.18 6.06
N ILE A 146 3.16 -6.66 7.31
CA ILE A 146 4.27 -6.33 8.23
C ILE A 146 5.61 -6.77 7.64
N LYS A 147 5.71 -7.94 7.00
CA LYS A 147 6.94 -8.35 6.29
C LYS A 147 7.34 -7.35 5.21
N ALA A 148 6.38 -6.87 4.42
CA ALA A 148 6.63 -5.87 3.39
C ALA A 148 7.17 -4.55 3.99
N TYR A 149 6.59 -4.08 5.10
CA TYR A 149 7.10 -2.91 5.83
C TYR A 149 8.49 -3.14 6.42
N LEU A 150 8.75 -4.31 7.02
CA LEU A 150 10.07 -4.64 7.56
C LEU A 150 11.14 -4.64 6.45
N THR A 151 10.84 -5.23 5.30
CA THR A 151 11.72 -5.19 4.13
C THR A 151 11.95 -3.76 3.66
N PHE A 152 10.89 -2.95 3.55
CA PHE A 152 10.98 -1.55 3.16
C PHE A 152 11.84 -0.74 4.14
N LEU A 153 11.56 -0.82 5.43
CA LEU A 153 12.30 -0.09 6.47
C LEU A 153 13.78 -0.51 6.56
N TYR A 154 14.07 -1.79 6.33
CA TYR A 154 15.44 -2.30 6.22
C TYR A 154 16.18 -1.71 5.03
N ASN A 155 15.55 -1.68 3.84
CA ASN A 155 16.13 -1.08 2.63
C ASN A 155 16.34 0.43 2.78
N GLU A 156 15.52 1.12 3.58
CA GLU A 156 15.70 2.52 3.95
C GLU A 156 16.74 2.75 5.06
N GLY A 157 17.37 1.69 5.58
CA GLY A 157 18.36 1.78 6.64
C GLY A 157 17.82 2.14 8.03
N LYS A 158 16.48 2.16 8.21
CA LYS A 158 15.82 2.55 9.47
C LYS A 158 15.83 1.45 10.53
N ILE A 159 15.91 0.20 10.11
CA ILE A 159 15.97 -0.99 10.97
C ILE A 159 17.02 -1.97 10.45
N SER A 160 17.45 -2.88 11.32
CA SER A 160 18.30 -4.01 10.97
C SER A 160 17.79 -5.27 11.64
N TYR A 161 18.44 -6.40 11.38
CA TYR A 161 18.07 -7.68 11.97
C TYR A 161 19.29 -8.53 12.32
N HIS A 162 19.07 -9.51 13.19
CA HIS A 162 19.97 -10.66 13.37
C HIS A 162 19.17 -11.94 13.55
N ILE A 163 19.85 -13.08 13.41
CA ILE A 163 19.26 -14.40 13.63
C ILE A 163 19.93 -15.02 14.85
N LYS A 164 19.10 -15.43 15.83
CA LYS A 164 19.52 -16.15 17.03
C LYS A 164 18.60 -17.34 17.24
N GLU A 165 19.16 -18.53 17.42
CA GLU A 165 18.40 -19.77 17.65
C GLU A 165 17.30 -20.03 16.61
N ASN A 166 17.60 -19.79 15.33
CA ASN A 166 16.69 -19.90 14.19
C ASN A 166 15.48 -18.94 14.22
N LYS A 167 15.55 -17.87 15.01
CA LYS A 167 14.56 -16.79 15.05
C LYS A 167 15.18 -15.50 14.55
N MET A 168 14.45 -14.75 13.73
CA MET A 168 14.83 -13.43 13.25
C MET A 168 14.30 -12.37 14.22
N TYR A 169 15.21 -11.49 14.66
CA TYR A 169 14.91 -10.35 15.53
C TYR A 169 15.23 -9.06 14.78
N TRP A 170 14.29 -8.16 14.78
CA TRP A 170 14.39 -6.83 14.18
C TRP A 170 14.67 -5.80 15.26
N PHE A 171 15.46 -4.80 14.94
CA PHE A 171 15.77 -3.69 15.83
C PHE A 171 15.95 -2.39 15.06
N LYS A 172 15.70 -1.27 15.72
CA LYS A 172 15.89 0.06 15.13
C LYS A 172 17.38 0.37 15.05
N THR A 173 17.84 0.88 13.89
CA THR A 173 19.22 1.38 13.76
C THR A 173 19.36 2.70 14.54
N GLU A 174 20.51 2.90 15.21
CA GLU A 174 20.86 4.19 15.76
C GLU A 174 21.17 5.14 14.60
N SER A 175 20.48 6.28 14.54
CA SER A 175 20.71 7.36 13.57
C SER A 175 21.73 8.35 14.12
#